data_91094f24ad243440f26ade1fea1536ef
#
_entry.id   91094f24ad243440f26ade1fea1536ef
#
_cell.length_a   1.000
_cell.length_b   1.000
_cell.length_c   1.000
_cell.angle_alpha   90.00
_cell.angle_beta   90.00
_cell.angle_gamma   90.00
#
_symmetry.space_group_name_H-M   'P 1'
#
loop_
_entity.id
_entity.type
_entity.pdbx_description
1 polymer ?
#
loop_
_entity_poly.entity_id
_entity_poly.type
_entity_poly.pdbx_seq_one_letter_code
_entity_poly.pdbx_strand_id
1 'polypeptide(L)'
;NTVPTLSGNYIFALRKNSKLPDIGIPVIYTKFRDYEVIYVGLASTSLRDRDVEKHFNGNAGSSTLRKSLGCLFGYNLIPRDSYNNNGKTKFNVTDESELSDWIKTNLLLFYYPNKEFDRIESLLIQALNPPLNLDKNHNVINSEFRKHLSKLRNQKPVHFYDNMGEIMNQRN
;
A
#
# COMPACT_ATOMS: atom_id res chain seq x y z
N ASN A 1 21.30 -6.49 8.60
CA ASN A 1 21.56 -5.24 7.88
C ASN A 1 20.44 -4.27 8.21
N THR A 2 20.77 -3.16 8.82
CA THR A 2 19.83 -2.07 9.12
C THR A 2 19.59 -1.23 7.88
N VAL A 3 18.32 -0.92 7.58
CA VAL A 3 17.94 -0.02 6.48
C VAL A 3 18.57 1.36 6.74
N PRO A 4 19.30 1.96 5.78
CA PRO A 4 20.03 3.21 5.99
C PRO A 4 19.12 4.44 6.02
N THR A 5 19.58 5.52 6.65
CA THR A 5 18.97 6.84 6.66
C THR A 5 19.41 7.69 5.46
N LEU A 6 19.42 7.09 4.28
CA LEU A 6 19.81 7.72 3.00
C LEU A 6 18.62 7.69 2.04
N SER A 7 18.60 8.61 1.07
CA SER A 7 17.68 8.55 -0.05
C SER A 7 17.91 7.31 -0.92
N GLY A 8 16.89 6.85 -1.63
CA GLY A 8 17.02 5.70 -2.50
C GLY A 8 15.69 5.12 -2.95
N ASN A 9 15.78 3.94 -3.55
CA ASN A 9 14.64 3.17 -4.01
C ASN A 9 14.48 1.87 -3.24
N TYR A 10 13.27 1.35 -3.25
CA TYR A 10 12.95 0.08 -2.61
C TYR A 10 11.93 -0.71 -3.42
N ILE A 11 11.95 -2.02 -3.22
CA ILE A 11 11.04 -2.98 -3.81
C ILE A 11 10.44 -3.80 -2.69
N PHE A 12 9.12 -3.94 -2.67
CA PHE A 12 8.43 -4.95 -1.88
C PHE A 12 8.05 -6.13 -2.77
N ALA A 13 8.40 -7.32 -2.33
CA ALA A 13 8.08 -8.57 -2.99
C ALA A 13 7.43 -9.56 -2.00
N LEU A 14 6.62 -10.47 -2.52
CA LEU A 14 6.02 -11.54 -1.74
C LEU A 14 7.08 -12.56 -1.32
N ARG A 15 7.02 -13.02 -0.06
CA ARG A 15 7.78 -14.20 0.38
C ARG A 15 7.27 -15.45 -0.35
N LYS A 16 8.05 -16.52 -0.36
CA LYS A 16 7.60 -17.80 -0.89
C LYS A 16 6.32 -18.25 -0.17
N ASN A 17 5.35 -18.70 -0.95
CA ASN A 17 4.02 -19.14 -0.49
C ASN A 17 3.09 -18.01 0.03
N SER A 18 3.51 -16.76 0.01
CA SER A 18 2.63 -15.61 0.28
C SER A 18 1.90 -15.19 -1.00
N LYS A 19 0.69 -14.64 -0.84
CA LYS A 19 -0.14 -14.17 -1.95
C LYS A 19 -0.82 -12.86 -1.56
N LEU A 20 -1.11 -12.00 -2.55
CA LEU A 20 -2.06 -10.89 -2.36
C LEU A 20 -3.46 -11.44 -2.10
N PRO A 21 -4.32 -10.69 -1.40
CA PRO A 21 -5.74 -11.03 -1.29
C PRO A 21 -6.36 -11.24 -2.67
N ASP A 22 -7.13 -12.31 -2.81
CA ASP A 22 -7.83 -12.62 -4.05
C ASP A 22 -9.10 -11.76 -4.17
N ILE A 23 -9.15 -10.97 -5.22
CA ILE A 23 -10.30 -10.11 -5.55
C ILE A 23 -11.01 -10.57 -6.85
N GLY A 24 -10.75 -11.80 -7.28
CA GLY A 24 -11.32 -12.36 -8.51
C GLY A 24 -10.70 -11.82 -9.81
N ILE A 25 -9.64 -11.00 -9.73
CA ILE A 25 -8.91 -10.48 -10.89
C ILE A 25 -7.49 -11.03 -10.83
N PRO A 26 -7.05 -11.81 -11.83
CA PRO A 26 -5.72 -12.41 -11.82
C PRO A 26 -4.62 -11.36 -11.91
N VAL A 27 -3.51 -11.61 -11.25
CA VAL A 27 -2.31 -10.78 -11.28
C VAL A 27 -1.15 -11.55 -11.89
N ILE A 28 -0.48 -10.93 -12.86
CA ILE A 28 0.74 -11.45 -13.46
C ILE A 28 1.91 -10.71 -12.81
N TYR A 29 2.80 -11.46 -12.17
CA TYR A 29 3.94 -10.91 -11.44
C TYR A 29 5.22 -10.98 -12.26
N THR A 30 6.01 -9.92 -12.18
CA THR A 30 7.43 -9.95 -12.53
C THR A 30 8.24 -10.32 -11.29
N LYS A 31 9.32 -11.06 -11.46
CA LYS A 31 10.18 -11.50 -10.35
C LYS A 31 11.45 -10.65 -10.25
N PHE A 32 11.85 -10.40 -9.01
CA PHE A 32 13.17 -9.89 -8.65
C PHE A 32 13.81 -10.88 -7.66
N ARG A 33 14.97 -11.45 -8.00
CA ARG A 33 15.64 -12.49 -7.20
C ARG A 33 14.69 -13.64 -6.80
N ASP A 34 13.91 -14.13 -7.76
CA ASP A 34 12.91 -15.22 -7.61
C ASP A 34 11.68 -14.88 -6.74
N TYR A 35 11.54 -13.65 -6.27
CA TYR A 35 10.38 -13.19 -5.51
C TYR A 35 9.44 -12.33 -6.37
N GLU A 36 8.14 -12.54 -6.22
CA GLU A 36 7.10 -11.80 -6.94
C GLU A 36 7.01 -10.36 -6.46
N VAL A 37 7.32 -9.42 -7.35
CA VAL A 37 7.31 -7.98 -7.03
C VAL A 37 5.88 -7.46 -6.99
N ILE A 38 5.53 -6.76 -5.93
CA ILE A 38 4.20 -6.15 -5.77
C ILE A 38 4.21 -4.63 -5.74
N TYR A 39 5.31 -4.01 -5.30
CA TYR A 39 5.39 -2.55 -5.17
C TYR A 39 6.83 -2.06 -5.30
N VAL A 40 6.98 -0.90 -5.93
CA VAL A 40 8.24 -0.14 -6.03
C VAL A 40 8.00 1.25 -5.48
N GLY A 41 8.99 1.81 -4.81
CA GLY A 41 8.89 3.17 -4.31
C GLY A 41 10.24 3.86 -4.15
N LEU A 42 10.17 5.10 -3.71
CA LEU A 42 11.32 5.93 -3.40
C LEU A 42 11.23 6.55 -2.01
N ALA A 43 12.38 6.86 -1.47
CA ALA A 43 12.56 7.70 -0.29
C ALA A 43 13.49 8.86 -0.66
N SER A 44 12.97 10.08 -0.65
CA SER A 44 13.76 11.27 -1.02
C SER A 44 14.77 11.68 0.07
N THR A 45 14.57 11.25 1.30
CA THR A 45 15.40 11.61 2.45
C THR A 45 15.97 10.39 3.16
N SER A 46 15.14 9.42 3.53
CA SER A 46 15.51 8.30 4.38
C SER A 46 14.71 7.05 4.02
N LEU A 47 15.41 6.03 3.53
CA LEU A 47 14.84 4.70 3.32
C LEU A 47 14.29 4.12 4.63
N ARG A 48 15.03 4.27 5.74
CA ARG A 48 14.62 3.77 7.04
C ARG A 48 13.26 4.36 7.47
N ASP A 49 13.12 5.69 7.41
CA ASP A 49 11.86 6.34 7.83
C ASP A 49 10.71 5.98 6.91
N ARG A 50 10.98 5.85 5.60
CA ARG A 50 9.96 5.48 4.62
C ARG A 50 9.54 4.03 4.78
N ASP A 51 10.48 3.12 4.87
CA ASP A 51 10.20 1.69 4.84
C ASP A 51 9.84 1.17 6.23
N VAL A 52 10.68 1.43 7.24
CA VAL A 52 10.48 0.88 8.59
C VAL A 52 9.35 1.60 9.30
N GLU A 53 9.37 2.96 9.33
CA GLU A 53 8.41 3.71 10.14
C GLU A 53 7.04 3.85 9.44
N LYS A 54 7.01 4.04 8.11
CA LYS A 54 5.74 4.27 7.42
C LYS A 54 5.12 3.01 6.83
N HIS A 55 5.91 2.13 6.18
CA HIS A 55 5.33 0.94 5.55
C HIS A 55 5.11 -0.19 6.55
N PHE A 56 6.08 -0.50 7.41
CA PHE A 56 5.95 -1.60 8.38
C PHE A 56 5.17 -1.23 9.64
N ASN A 57 5.35 -0.03 10.18
CA ASN A 57 4.79 0.37 11.48
C ASN A 57 3.83 1.56 11.42
N GLY A 58 3.65 2.21 10.26
CA GLY A 58 2.79 3.37 10.10
C GLY A 58 1.32 3.05 9.86
N ASN A 59 0.64 3.95 9.15
CA ASN A 59 -0.76 3.77 8.74
C ASN A 59 -0.97 4.12 7.27
N ALA A 60 -2.14 3.76 6.73
CA ALA A 60 -2.50 3.98 5.33
C ALA A 60 -2.57 5.46 4.94
N GLY A 61 -2.74 6.38 5.89
CA GLY A 61 -2.73 7.83 5.64
C GLY A 61 -1.35 8.39 5.25
N SER A 62 -0.27 7.64 5.49
CA SER A 62 1.10 8.00 5.15
C SER A 62 1.80 7.01 4.20
N SER A 63 1.14 5.89 3.87
CA SER A 63 1.70 4.81 3.06
C SER A 63 0.73 4.34 1.99
N THR A 64 1.06 4.59 0.72
CA THR A 64 0.32 4.08 -0.45
C THR A 64 0.32 2.56 -0.53
N LEU A 65 1.41 1.89 -0.15
CA LEU A 65 1.48 0.43 -0.07
C LEU A 65 0.43 -0.10 0.92
N ARG A 66 0.40 0.44 2.15
CA ARG A 66 -0.57 0.04 3.18
C ARG A 66 -2.01 0.29 2.73
N LYS A 67 -2.26 1.48 2.14
CA LYS A 67 -3.60 1.81 1.63
C LYS A 67 -4.06 0.82 0.56
N SER A 68 -3.18 0.45 -0.37
CA SER A 68 -3.49 -0.54 -1.41
C SER A 68 -3.79 -1.91 -0.81
N LEU A 69 -2.93 -2.40 0.08
CA LEU A 69 -3.09 -3.71 0.71
C LEU A 69 -4.36 -3.78 1.57
N GLY A 70 -4.61 -2.80 2.44
CA GLY A 70 -5.81 -2.80 3.28
C GLY A 70 -7.11 -2.72 2.47
N CYS A 71 -7.12 -1.97 1.36
CA CYS A 71 -8.26 -1.98 0.44
C CYS A 71 -8.47 -3.36 -0.22
N LEU A 72 -7.41 -4.10 -0.55
CA LEU A 72 -7.52 -5.48 -1.05
C LEU A 72 -8.02 -6.45 0.02
N PHE A 73 -7.71 -6.22 1.30
CA PHE A 73 -8.28 -6.96 2.43
C PHE A 73 -9.75 -6.60 2.73
N GLY A 74 -10.30 -5.58 2.06
CA GLY A 74 -11.67 -5.12 2.29
C GLY A 74 -11.82 -4.24 3.53
N TYR A 75 -10.72 -3.69 4.08
CA TYR A 75 -10.78 -2.80 5.23
C TYR A 75 -11.47 -1.48 4.89
N ASN A 76 -12.28 -0.98 5.83
CA ASN A 76 -13.01 0.26 5.65
C ASN A 76 -12.11 1.49 5.82
N LEU A 77 -12.15 2.37 4.83
CA LEU A 77 -11.47 3.66 4.91
C LEU A 77 -12.20 4.58 5.91
N ILE A 78 -11.45 5.19 6.82
CA ILE A 78 -11.91 6.24 7.72
C ILE A 78 -11.08 7.51 7.50
N PRO A 79 -11.59 8.71 7.84
CA PRO A 79 -10.79 9.94 7.79
C PRO A 79 -9.51 9.79 8.63
N ARG A 80 -8.36 10.20 8.08
CA ARG A 80 -7.09 10.15 8.82
C ARG A 80 -7.11 11.08 10.03
N ASP A 81 -7.62 12.28 9.82
CA ASP A 81 -7.61 13.35 10.80
C ASP A 81 -9.06 13.79 11.11
N SER A 82 -9.43 13.81 12.40
CA SER A 82 -10.79 14.11 12.82
C SER A 82 -11.22 15.56 12.56
N TYR A 83 -10.25 16.48 12.53
CA TYR A 83 -10.51 17.93 12.43
C TYR A 83 -10.13 18.55 11.09
N ASN A 84 -9.22 17.95 10.33
CA ASN A 84 -8.80 18.44 9.01
C ASN A 84 -9.24 17.45 7.95
N ASN A 85 -10.37 17.77 7.30
CA ASN A 85 -10.84 16.97 6.16
C ASN A 85 -9.99 17.27 4.91
N ASN A 86 -8.72 16.83 4.95
CA ASN A 86 -7.78 16.99 3.84
C ASN A 86 -7.89 15.84 2.80
N GLY A 87 -8.96 15.05 2.86
CA GLY A 87 -9.22 13.91 1.99
C GLY A 87 -8.31 12.69 2.23
N LYS A 88 -7.39 12.75 3.20
CA LYS A 88 -6.54 11.61 3.55
C LYS A 88 -7.31 10.61 4.42
N THR A 89 -7.13 9.33 4.12
CA THR A 89 -7.81 8.23 4.80
C THR A 89 -6.80 7.24 5.36
N LYS A 90 -7.20 6.53 6.40
CA LYS A 90 -6.50 5.40 7.03
C LYS A 90 -7.50 4.28 7.33
N PHE A 91 -7.07 3.22 7.97
CA PHE A 91 -7.93 2.20 8.54
C PHE A 91 -8.08 2.40 10.05
N ASN A 92 -8.98 1.67 10.68
CA ASN A 92 -9.07 1.66 12.14
C ASN A 92 -7.82 1.01 12.76
N VAL A 93 -7.66 1.13 14.09
CA VAL A 93 -6.45 0.67 14.79
C VAL A 93 -6.23 -0.84 14.65
N THR A 94 -7.29 -1.62 14.70
CA THR A 94 -7.23 -3.09 14.58
C THR A 94 -6.76 -3.49 13.20
N ASP A 95 -7.39 -2.98 12.15
CA ASP A 95 -7.04 -3.25 10.76
C ASP A 95 -5.59 -2.82 10.44
N GLU A 96 -5.14 -1.65 10.96
CA GLU A 96 -3.75 -1.21 10.79
C GLU A 96 -2.75 -2.13 11.50
N SER A 97 -3.10 -2.69 12.66
CA SER A 97 -2.26 -3.66 13.38
C SER A 97 -2.15 -4.97 12.60
N GLU A 98 -3.29 -5.54 12.20
CA GLU A 98 -3.33 -6.78 11.40
C GLU A 98 -2.54 -6.62 10.10
N LEU A 99 -2.68 -5.47 9.43
CA LEU A 99 -1.93 -5.15 8.22
C LEU A 99 -0.43 -5.07 8.47
N SER A 100 0.00 -4.52 9.62
CA SER A 100 1.42 -4.49 10.00
C SER A 100 2.00 -5.90 10.17
N ASP A 101 1.26 -6.77 10.83
CA ASP A 101 1.66 -8.17 11.05
C ASP A 101 1.69 -8.94 9.72
N TRP A 102 0.70 -8.72 8.86
CA TRP A 102 0.69 -9.32 7.53
C TRP A 102 1.89 -8.88 6.68
N ILE A 103 2.20 -7.56 6.64
CA ILE A 103 3.33 -7.02 5.89
C ILE A 103 4.64 -7.63 6.38
N LYS A 104 4.87 -7.68 7.70
CA LYS A 104 6.09 -8.25 8.31
C LYS A 104 6.24 -9.74 7.99
N THR A 105 5.14 -10.46 7.98
CA THR A 105 5.13 -11.91 7.73
C THR A 105 5.29 -12.27 6.27
N ASN A 106 4.65 -11.51 5.37
CA ASN A 106 4.47 -11.91 3.98
C ASN A 106 5.36 -11.17 2.98
N LEU A 107 5.97 -10.04 3.35
CA LEU A 107 6.76 -9.26 2.43
C LEU A 107 8.26 -9.30 2.71
N LEU A 108 9.03 -9.17 1.64
CA LEU A 108 10.47 -8.89 1.64
C LEU A 108 10.68 -7.46 1.16
N LEU A 109 11.63 -6.77 1.80
CA LEU A 109 12.09 -5.46 1.41
C LEU A 109 13.49 -5.58 0.78
N PHE A 110 13.64 -5.07 -0.43
CA PHE A 110 14.91 -4.82 -1.09
C PHE A 110 15.08 -3.31 -1.23
N TYR A 111 16.24 -2.77 -0.93
CA TYR A 111 16.51 -1.34 -1.04
C TYR A 111 17.87 -1.07 -1.65
N TYR A 112 17.99 0.11 -2.28
CA TYR A 112 19.22 0.59 -2.90
C TYR A 112 19.37 2.09 -2.66
N PRO A 113 20.33 2.52 -1.82
CA PRO A 113 20.62 3.93 -1.59
C PRO A 113 21.17 4.58 -2.87
N ASN A 114 20.57 5.69 -3.28
CA ASN A 114 21.03 6.47 -4.43
C ASN A 114 20.42 7.88 -4.41
N LYS A 115 20.94 8.78 -5.27
CA LYS A 115 20.47 10.15 -5.42
C LYS A 115 19.55 10.36 -6.63
N GLU A 116 19.49 9.41 -7.55
CA GLU A 116 18.66 9.44 -8.77
C GLU A 116 17.31 8.72 -8.56
N PHE A 117 16.79 8.75 -7.35
CA PHE A 117 15.66 7.93 -6.91
C PHE A 117 14.40 8.12 -7.77
N ASP A 118 14.08 9.33 -8.27
CA ASP A 118 12.91 9.57 -9.13
C ASP A 118 13.03 8.86 -10.49
N ARG A 119 14.22 8.99 -11.11
CA ARG A 119 14.50 8.34 -12.40
C ARG A 119 14.50 6.83 -12.25
N ILE A 120 15.16 6.32 -11.21
CA ILE A 120 15.27 4.88 -10.94
C ILE A 120 13.89 4.29 -10.60
N GLU A 121 13.04 4.97 -9.82
CA GLU A 121 11.68 4.52 -9.56
C GLU A 121 10.91 4.30 -10.87
N SER A 122 10.95 5.27 -11.77
CA SER A 122 10.25 5.17 -13.06
C SER A 122 10.74 4.00 -13.91
N LEU A 123 12.04 3.77 -13.95
CA LEU A 123 12.63 2.63 -14.64
C LEU A 123 12.25 1.29 -14.00
N LEU A 124 12.27 1.21 -12.69
CA LEU A 124 11.87 0.00 -11.94
C LEU A 124 10.38 -0.32 -12.14
N ILE A 125 9.51 0.70 -12.11
CA ILE A 125 8.07 0.50 -12.36
C ILE A 125 7.84 -0.02 -13.79
N GLN A 126 8.54 0.55 -14.77
CA GLN A 126 8.44 0.10 -16.16
C GLN A 126 8.94 -1.33 -16.35
N ALA A 127 10.07 -1.68 -15.74
CA ALA A 127 10.72 -2.99 -15.90
C ALA A 127 9.98 -4.09 -15.13
N LEU A 128 9.49 -3.80 -13.91
CA LEU A 128 8.93 -4.79 -13.00
C LEU A 128 7.40 -4.83 -13.00
N ASN A 129 6.72 -3.85 -13.59
CA ASN A 129 5.26 -3.77 -13.66
C ASN A 129 4.55 -4.15 -12.34
N PRO A 130 4.89 -3.54 -11.21
CA PRO A 130 4.35 -3.93 -9.91
C PRO A 130 2.85 -3.63 -9.82
N PRO A 131 2.00 -4.59 -9.40
CA PRO A 131 0.54 -4.45 -9.46
C PRO A 131 -0.01 -3.37 -8.53
N LEU A 132 0.68 -3.01 -7.46
CA LEU A 132 0.21 -2.01 -6.49
C LEU A 132 0.65 -0.58 -6.81
N ASN A 133 1.50 -0.36 -7.83
CA ASN A 133 1.82 0.97 -8.32
C ASN A 133 0.73 1.45 -9.28
N LEU A 134 -0.06 2.43 -8.87
CA LEU A 134 -1.11 3.05 -9.70
C LEU A 134 -0.56 4.20 -10.54
N ASP A 135 0.29 5.02 -9.93
CA ASP A 135 0.96 6.12 -10.62
C ASP A 135 2.18 5.60 -11.40
N LYS A 136 2.52 6.27 -12.52
CA LYS A 136 3.65 5.95 -13.39
C LYS A 136 3.62 4.54 -14.02
N ASN A 137 2.62 3.71 -13.73
CA ASN A 137 2.48 2.36 -14.28
C ASN A 137 1.42 2.32 -15.39
N HIS A 138 1.86 2.45 -16.63
CA HIS A 138 1.00 2.45 -17.81
C HIS A 138 0.99 1.12 -18.55
N ASN A 139 1.57 0.06 -17.98
CA ASN A 139 1.60 -1.26 -18.61
C ASN A 139 0.18 -1.83 -18.73
N VAL A 140 -0.15 -2.41 -19.88
CA VAL A 140 -1.47 -3.02 -20.13
C VAL A 140 -1.69 -4.28 -19.30
N ILE A 141 -0.63 -5.02 -19.00
CA ILE A 141 -0.67 -6.17 -18.08
C ILE A 141 -1.02 -5.65 -16.69
N ASN A 142 -1.96 -6.30 -16.01
CA ASN A 142 -2.52 -5.88 -14.72
C ASN A 142 -3.30 -4.55 -14.75
N SER A 143 -3.63 -4.00 -15.91
CA SER A 143 -4.38 -2.72 -15.97
C SER A 143 -5.77 -2.82 -15.35
N GLU A 144 -6.46 -3.97 -15.54
CA GLU A 144 -7.76 -4.23 -14.93
C GLU A 144 -7.67 -4.29 -13.40
N PHE A 145 -6.69 -5.01 -12.88
CA PHE A 145 -6.43 -5.08 -11.44
C PHE A 145 -6.15 -3.68 -10.86
N ARG A 146 -5.28 -2.88 -11.52
CA ARG A 146 -4.99 -1.52 -11.05
C ARG A 146 -6.20 -0.59 -11.11
N LYS A 147 -7.04 -0.70 -12.13
CA LYS A 147 -8.31 0.06 -12.21
C LYS A 147 -9.24 -0.30 -11.06
N HIS A 148 -9.37 -1.58 -10.73
CA HIS A 148 -10.18 -2.04 -9.62
C HIS A 148 -9.62 -1.55 -8.28
N LEU A 149 -8.32 -1.73 -8.06
CA LEU A 149 -7.64 -1.22 -6.85
C LEU A 149 -7.79 0.30 -6.70
N SER A 150 -7.71 1.05 -7.80
CA SER A 150 -7.96 2.50 -7.79
C SER A 150 -9.38 2.83 -7.32
N LYS A 151 -10.39 2.08 -7.77
CA LYS A 151 -11.77 2.26 -7.30
C LYS A 151 -11.90 1.98 -5.80
N LEU A 152 -11.31 0.90 -5.30
CA LEU A 152 -11.31 0.57 -3.87
C LEU A 152 -10.66 1.69 -3.03
N ARG A 153 -9.53 2.23 -3.46
CA ARG A 153 -8.81 3.31 -2.75
C ARG A 153 -9.54 4.65 -2.75
N ASN A 154 -10.47 4.86 -3.70
CA ASN A 154 -11.25 6.09 -3.85
C ASN A 154 -12.67 5.96 -3.28
N GLN A 155 -12.99 4.88 -2.59
CA GLN A 155 -14.26 4.77 -1.86
C GLN A 155 -14.37 5.87 -0.80
N LYS A 156 -15.61 6.32 -0.58
CA LYS A 156 -15.88 7.31 0.48
C LYS A 156 -15.54 6.71 1.84
N PRO A 157 -14.87 7.47 2.71
CA PRO A 157 -14.59 6.99 4.06
C PRO A 157 -15.91 6.83 4.83
N VAL A 158 -15.97 5.80 5.67
CA VAL A 158 -17.06 5.58 6.60
C VAL A 158 -16.90 6.55 7.77
N HIS A 159 -17.91 7.38 8.01
CA HIS A 159 -17.96 8.25 9.18
C HIS A 159 -18.62 7.51 10.33
N PHE A 160 -18.01 7.53 11.53
CA PHE A 160 -18.53 6.86 12.73
C PHE A 160 -19.95 7.35 13.14
N TYR A 161 -20.37 8.52 12.67
CA TYR A 161 -21.69 9.09 12.97
C TYR A 161 -22.82 8.53 12.11
N ASP A 162 -22.54 7.95 10.96
CA ASP A 162 -23.57 7.38 10.07
C ASP A 162 -24.22 6.14 10.67
N ASN A 163 -23.52 5.40 11.53
CA ASN A 163 -24.05 4.20 12.21
C ASN A 163 -24.87 4.50 13.48
N MET A 164 -24.76 5.68 14.07
CA MET A 164 -25.57 6.02 15.26
C MET A 164 -27.01 6.39 14.92
N GLY A 165 -27.25 6.90 13.71
CA GLY A 165 -28.59 7.23 13.21
C GLY A 165 -29.46 6.00 12.96
N GLU A 166 -28.88 4.89 12.49
CA GLU A 166 -29.62 3.64 12.25
C GLU A 166 -29.98 2.88 13.52
N ILE A 167 -29.12 2.96 14.55
CA ILE A 167 -29.38 2.30 15.86
C ILE A 167 -30.48 3.04 16.65
N MET A 168 -30.61 4.34 16.50
CA MET A 168 -31.66 5.12 17.17
C MET A 168 -33.05 4.93 16.49
N ASN A 169 -33.10 4.67 15.19
CA ASN A 169 -34.36 4.45 14.46
C ASN A 169 -34.95 3.03 14.63
N GLN A 170 -34.21 2.08 15.19
CA GLN A 170 -34.71 0.72 15.48
C GLN A 170 -35.29 0.56 16.89
N ARG A 171 -35.32 1.65 17.68
CA ARG A 171 -35.84 1.65 19.09
C ARG A 171 -37.10 2.49 19.27
N ASN A 172 -37.77 2.87 18.20
CA ASN A 172 -39.11 3.51 18.29
C ASN A 172 -40.20 2.61 17.70
#